data_7d77b0b2aba438b7f2162312852bedf2
#
_entry.id   7d77b0b2aba438b7f2162312852bedf2
#
_cell.length_a   1.000
_cell.length_b   1.000
_cell.length_c   1.000
_cell.angle_alpha   90.00
_cell.angle_beta   90.00
_cell.angle_gamma   90.00
#
_symmetry.space_group_name_H-M   'P 1'
#
loop_
_entity.id
_entity.type
_entity.pdbx_description
1 polymer ?
#
loop_
_entity_poly.entity_id
_entity_poly.type
_entity_poly.pdbx_seq_one_letter_code
_entity_poly.pdbx_strand_id
1 'polypeptide(L)'
;LDDINTELERQKKRKEEKSNSGTTYGNSSNSSSASVNSLAATFNVFGYLIQGIIFVQGEALHSRKQHPEIVSLEGSFNAGYYKNFNTVLFTPRIQANWGLFSTEFREQRLTDASAALNTYDWQILKFNIPIHPLTLYAGLGFTNVPIYKLTYFEYSLGGKLRFLKEKFLTEGSYRSTEISNGGRFRQEYRFTIDYEVTSYKVKNNTRFRISPMIGFVYQKYFNRINQYYILGGVNFRLF
;
A
#
# COMPACT_ATOMS: atom_id res chain seq x y z
N LEU A 1 20.47 8.28 -5.82
CA LEU A 1 19.25 9.14 -5.71
C LEU A 1 19.17 10.18 -6.81
N ASP A 2 20.30 10.70 -7.29
CA ASP A 2 20.34 11.77 -8.29
C ASP A 2 19.60 11.39 -9.59
N ASP A 3 19.73 10.15 -10.05
CA ASP A 3 19.01 9.68 -11.23
C ASP A 3 17.49 9.66 -11.03
N ILE A 4 17.03 9.30 -9.81
CA ILE A 4 15.60 9.32 -9.47
C ILE A 4 15.10 10.75 -9.43
N ASN A 5 15.83 11.65 -8.78
CA ASN A 5 15.48 13.06 -8.67
C ASN A 5 15.46 13.75 -10.05
N THR A 6 16.45 13.46 -10.89
CA THR A 6 16.51 13.98 -12.27
C THR A 6 15.28 13.58 -13.10
N GLU A 7 14.84 12.33 -12.99
CA GLU A 7 13.66 11.87 -13.72
C GLU A 7 12.36 12.45 -13.15
N LEU A 8 12.26 12.66 -11.84
CA LEU A 8 11.12 13.33 -11.22
C LEU A 8 11.02 14.81 -11.65
N GLU A 9 12.13 15.51 -11.77
CA GLU A 9 12.14 16.88 -12.31
C GLU A 9 11.65 16.92 -13.78
N ARG A 10 12.07 15.98 -14.60
CA ARG A 10 11.57 15.85 -15.97
C ARG A 10 10.06 15.60 -16.01
N GLN A 11 9.53 14.74 -15.14
CA GLN A 11 8.10 14.49 -15.03
C GLN A 11 7.33 15.75 -14.60
N LYS A 12 7.86 16.51 -13.65
CA LYS A 12 7.28 17.78 -13.22
C LYS A 12 7.20 18.77 -14.37
N LYS A 13 8.30 19.00 -15.12
CA LYS A 13 8.33 19.90 -16.27
C LYS A 13 7.30 19.51 -17.35
N ARG A 14 7.22 18.22 -17.69
CA ARG A 14 6.20 17.72 -18.64
C ARG A 14 4.76 17.97 -18.18
N LYS A 15 4.50 17.91 -16.88
CA LYS A 15 3.17 18.20 -16.32
C LYS A 15 2.85 19.68 -16.42
N GLU A 16 3.80 20.55 -16.15
CA GLU A 16 3.67 22.02 -16.26
C GLU A 16 3.46 22.44 -17.72
N GLU A 17 4.21 21.91 -18.67
CA GLU A 17 4.06 22.15 -20.11
C GLU A 17 2.67 21.76 -20.62
N LYS A 18 2.14 20.59 -20.19
CA LYS A 18 0.78 20.16 -20.54
C LYS A 18 -0.30 21.04 -19.94
N SER A 19 -0.09 21.57 -18.73
CA SER A 19 -1.02 22.50 -18.10
C SER A 19 -1.09 23.85 -18.83
N ASN A 20 0.02 24.31 -19.38
CA ASN A 20 0.09 25.57 -20.09
C ASN A 20 -0.36 25.48 -21.56
N SER A 21 -0.37 24.29 -22.17
CA SER A 21 -0.81 24.08 -23.57
C SER A 21 -2.30 23.78 -23.71
N GLY A 22 -3.06 23.73 -22.61
CA GLY A 22 -4.44 23.26 -22.57
C GLY A 22 -5.49 24.37 -22.57
N THR A 23 -5.55 25.22 -23.62
CA THR A 23 -6.73 26.08 -23.87
C THR A 23 -7.10 26.05 -25.34
N THR A 24 -7.62 24.94 -25.80
CA THR A 24 -8.48 24.93 -26.98
C THR A 24 -9.66 23.99 -26.69
N TYR A 25 -10.74 24.52 -26.21
CA TYR A 25 -12.02 23.82 -26.10
C TYR A 25 -12.55 23.56 -27.52
N GLY A 26 -12.29 22.37 -28.02
CA GLY A 26 -13.05 21.79 -29.11
C GLY A 26 -14.36 21.23 -28.54
N ASN A 27 -15.44 21.95 -28.71
CA ASN A 27 -16.80 21.54 -28.39
C ASN A 27 -17.22 20.46 -29.41
N SER A 28 -17.05 19.18 -29.10
CA SER A 28 -17.69 18.09 -29.83
C SER A 28 -18.72 17.43 -28.91
N SER A 29 -19.94 17.96 -29.01
CA SER A 29 -21.15 17.35 -28.47
C SER A 29 -21.46 16.07 -29.26
N ASN A 30 -20.92 14.94 -28.81
CA ASN A 30 -21.47 13.63 -29.14
C ASN A 30 -22.30 13.16 -27.94
N SER A 31 -23.59 13.48 -28.00
CA SER A 31 -24.63 12.87 -27.16
C SER A 31 -24.82 11.42 -27.58
N SER A 32 -24.02 10.50 -27.05
CA SER A 32 -24.38 9.09 -27.01
C SER A 32 -25.44 8.91 -25.94
N SER A 33 -26.67 8.75 -26.37
CA SER A 33 -27.79 8.26 -25.54
C SER A 33 -27.49 6.83 -25.11
N ALA A 34 -26.63 6.65 -24.07
CA ALA A 34 -26.53 5.40 -23.36
C ALA A 34 -27.90 5.15 -22.73
N SER A 35 -28.57 4.07 -23.17
CA SER A 35 -29.93 3.76 -22.78
C SER A 35 -30.02 3.68 -21.25
N VAL A 36 -31.02 4.37 -20.66
CA VAL A 36 -31.28 4.40 -19.22
C VAL A 36 -31.34 2.98 -18.62
N ASN A 37 -31.67 1.97 -19.43
CA ASN A 37 -31.71 0.56 -19.05
C ASN A 37 -30.32 -0.04 -18.75
N SER A 38 -29.24 0.41 -19.41
CA SER A 38 -27.87 -0.07 -19.13
C SER A 38 -27.36 0.50 -17.81
N LEU A 39 -27.71 1.72 -17.48
CA LEU A 39 -27.37 2.34 -16.19
C LEU A 39 -28.13 1.63 -15.03
N ALA A 40 -29.42 1.36 -15.19
CA ALA A 40 -30.21 0.65 -14.17
C ALA A 40 -29.66 -0.78 -13.92
N ALA A 41 -29.28 -1.50 -14.97
CA ALA A 41 -28.66 -2.83 -14.83
C ALA A 41 -27.29 -2.72 -14.09
N THR A 42 -26.50 -1.72 -14.40
CA THR A 42 -25.21 -1.48 -13.72
C THR A 42 -25.41 -1.17 -12.24
N PHE A 43 -26.36 -0.31 -11.89
CA PHE A 43 -26.69 -0.01 -10.49
C PHE A 43 -27.21 -1.23 -9.73
N ASN A 44 -28.01 -2.10 -10.37
CA ASN A 44 -28.47 -3.33 -9.74
C ASN A 44 -27.33 -4.30 -9.45
N VAL A 45 -26.40 -4.50 -10.39
CA VAL A 45 -25.20 -5.34 -10.18
C VAL A 45 -24.34 -4.77 -9.05
N PHE A 46 -24.11 -3.45 -9.01
CA PHE A 46 -23.42 -2.79 -7.89
C PHE A 46 -24.16 -2.97 -6.56
N GLY A 47 -25.48 -2.87 -6.55
CA GLY A 47 -26.31 -3.12 -5.37
C GLY A 47 -26.12 -4.54 -4.81
N TYR A 48 -26.16 -5.56 -5.65
CA TYR A 48 -25.91 -6.96 -5.24
C TYR A 48 -24.47 -7.19 -4.77
N LEU A 49 -23.48 -6.57 -5.42
CA LEU A 49 -22.08 -6.63 -4.98
C LEU A 49 -21.91 -6.01 -3.60
N ILE A 50 -22.50 -4.82 -3.36
CA ILE A 50 -22.44 -4.14 -2.05
C ILE A 50 -23.13 -4.99 -0.99
N GLN A 51 -24.32 -5.56 -1.25
CA GLN A 51 -25.01 -6.45 -0.31
C GLN A 51 -24.19 -7.70 -0.01
N GLY A 52 -23.59 -8.32 -1.04
CA GLY A 52 -22.68 -9.46 -0.85
C GLY A 52 -21.48 -9.10 0.02
N ILE A 53 -20.85 -7.96 -0.21
CA ILE A 53 -19.73 -7.47 0.59
C ILE A 53 -20.16 -7.22 2.05
N ILE A 54 -21.32 -6.58 2.27
CA ILE A 54 -21.86 -6.32 3.62
C ILE A 54 -22.12 -7.63 4.36
N PHE A 55 -22.72 -8.63 3.69
CA PHE A 55 -22.98 -9.95 4.25
C PHE A 55 -21.69 -10.65 4.66
N VAL A 56 -20.70 -10.75 3.76
CA VAL A 56 -19.40 -11.38 4.03
C VAL A 56 -18.62 -10.60 5.08
N GLN A 57 -18.72 -9.28 5.11
CA GLN A 57 -18.15 -8.42 6.16
C GLN A 57 -18.78 -8.73 7.53
N GLY A 58 -20.10 -8.88 7.58
CA GLY A 58 -20.82 -9.25 8.80
C GLY A 58 -20.37 -10.61 9.34
N GLU A 59 -20.26 -11.62 8.47
CA GLU A 59 -19.77 -12.94 8.83
C GLU A 59 -18.30 -12.92 9.29
N ALA A 60 -17.45 -12.17 8.59
CA ALA A 60 -16.06 -11.96 8.99
C ALA A 60 -15.95 -11.32 10.38
N LEU A 61 -16.75 -10.31 10.68
CA LEU A 61 -16.80 -9.68 11.99
C LEU A 61 -17.37 -10.61 13.08
N HIS A 62 -18.33 -11.46 12.73
CA HIS A 62 -18.87 -12.47 13.65
C HIS A 62 -17.81 -13.51 14.02
N SER A 63 -16.94 -13.88 13.09
CA SER A 63 -15.80 -14.79 13.33
C SER A 63 -14.64 -14.17 14.11
N ARG A 64 -14.76 -12.93 14.60
CA ARG A 64 -13.72 -12.18 15.32
C ARG A 64 -13.14 -12.95 16.53
N LYS A 65 -13.92 -13.80 17.17
CA LYS A 65 -13.42 -14.62 18.30
C LYS A 65 -12.35 -15.61 17.85
N GLN A 66 -12.42 -16.09 16.60
CA GLN A 66 -11.45 -17.00 15.99
C GLN A 66 -10.32 -16.24 15.28
N HIS A 67 -10.61 -15.02 14.81
CA HIS A 67 -9.69 -14.15 14.08
C HIS A 67 -9.66 -12.75 14.68
N PRO A 68 -9.03 -12.54 15.86
CA PRO A 68 -9.08 -11.26 16.58
C PRO A 68 -8.48 -10.11 15.79
N GLU A 69 -7.60 -10.38 14.81
CA GLU A 69 -6.89 -9.39 14.02
C GLU A 69 -7.71 -8.79 12.88
N ILE A 70 -8.91 -9.31 12.64
CA ILE A 70 -9.85 -8.72 11.67
C ILE A 70 -10.18 -7.27 12.02
N VAL A 71 -10.17 -6.92 13.33
CA VAL A 71 -10.25 -5.52 13.79
C VAL A 71 -8.97 -5.22 14.55
N SER A 72 -8.05 -4.53 13.93
CA SER A 72 -6.74 -4.24 14.49
C SER A 72 -6.14 -2.94 13.99
N LEU A 73 -5.24 -2.39 14.79
CA LEU A 73 -4.34 -1.32 14.39
C LEU A 73 -2.92 -1.85 14.37
N GLU A 74 -2.27 -1.74 13.23
CA GLU A 74 -0.88 -2.17 13.04
C GLU A 74 -0.01 -0.94 12.80
N GLY A 75 1.14 -0.87 13.45
CA GLY A 75 2.18 0.12 13.21
C GLY A 75 3.52 -0.57 12.98
N SER A 76 4.38 -0.01 12.16
CA SER A 76 5.73 -0.51 11.99
C SER A 76 6.75 0.60 11.74
N PHE A 77 7.96 0.39 12.24
CA PHE A 77 9.12 1.24 11.96
C PHE A 77 10.22 0.35 11.40
N ASN A 78 10.55 0.55 10.14
CA ASN A 78 11.53 -0.27 9.42
C ASN A 78 12.60 0.62 8.85
N ALA A 79 13.86 0.20 9.00
CA ALA A 79 15.00 0.81 8.35
C ALA A 79 15.70 -0.23 7.48
N GLY A 80 16.16 0.19 6.32
CA GLY A 80 16.90 -0.64 5.37
C GLY A 80 18.18 0.03 4.92
N TYR A 81 19.16 -0.78 4.58
CA TYR A 81 20.44 -0.31 4.10
C TYR A 81 20.81 -0.99 2.78
N TYR A 82 21.32 -0.19 1.84
CA TYR A 82 21.86 -0.65 0.58
C TYR A 82 23.32 -0.23 0.43
N LYS A 83 24.22 -1.19 0.59
CA LYS A 83 25.67 -0.97 0.67
C LYS A 83 26.28 -0.29 -0.56
N ASN A 84 25.86 -0.66 -1.78
CA ASN A 84 26.49 -0.18 -3.00
C ASN A 84 26.31 1.32 -3.26
N PHE A 85 25.25 1.94 -2.70
CA PHE A 85 24.94 3.35 -2.89
C PHE A 85 24.91 4.15 -1.58
N ASN A 86 25.34 3.55 -0.46
CA ASN A 86 25.22 4.18 0.87
C ASN A 86 23.82 4.76 1.14
N THR A 87 22.80 4.12 0.60
CA THR A 87 21.42 4.60 0.69
C THR A 87 20.72 3.94 1.87
N VAL A 88 20.11 4.76 2.71
CA VAL A 88 19.25 4.32 3.81
C VAL A 88 17.79 4.52 3.41
N LEU A 89 17.01 3.46 3.59
CA LEU A 89 15.55 3.47 3.43
C LEU A 89 14.91 3.44 4.81
N PHE A 90 14.07 4.42 5.13
CA PHE A 90 13.24 4.43 6.34
C PHE A 90 11.76 4.38 5.94
N THR A 91 11.00 3.44 6.53
CA THR A 91 9.60 3.19 6.14
C THR A 91 8.70 2.97 7.35
N PRO A 92 8.29 4.06 8.07
CA PRO A 92 7.21 3.97 9.03
C PRO A 92 5.87 3.70 8.31
N ARG A 93 5.03 2.85 8.92
CA ARG A 93 3.74 2.43 8.38
C ARG A 93 2.71 2.34 9.49
N ILE A 94 1.49 2.74 9.21
CA ILE A 94 0.32 2.49 10.04
C ILE A 94 -0.79 1.89 9.17
N GLN A 95 -1.47 0.88 9.67
CA GLN A 95 -2.57 0.20 9.00
C GLN A 95 -3.72 -0.03 9.98
N ALA A 96 -4.91 0.34 9.59
CA ALA A 96 -6.14 0.03 10.32
C ALA A 96 -6.95 -1.03 9.56
N ASN A 97 -7.31 -2.10 10.26
CA ASN A 97 -8.07 -3.22 9.71
C ASN A 97 -9.47 -3.24 10.32
N TRP A 98 -10.49 -3.46 9.50
CA TRP A 98 -11.89 -3.63 9.93
C TRP A 98 -12.61 -4.65 9.04
N GLY A 99 -12.58 -5.89 9.47
CA GLY A 99 -13.15 -7.01 8.70
C GLY A 99 -12.36 -7.30 7.43
N LEU A 100 -13.05 -7.30 6.30
CA LEU A 100 -12.45 -7.54 4.99
C LEU A 100 -11.70 -6.32 4.44
N PHE A 101 -11.83 -5.16 5.08
CA PHE A 101 -11.23 -3.93 4.59
C PHE A 101 -10.11 -3.45 5.50
N SER A 102 -9.20 -2.72 4.92
CA SER A 102 -8.19 -1.95 5.66
C SER A 102 -7.76 -0.72 4.88
N THR A 103 -7.18 0.24 5.60
CA THR A 103 -6.44 1.35 5.02
C THR A 103 -5.03 1.34 5.56
N GLU A 104 -4.08 1.80 4.76
CA GLU A 104 -2.68 1.84 5.13
C GLU A 104 -2.05 3.15 4.70
N PHE A 105 -1.38 3.80 5.61
CA PHE A 105 -0.52 4.94 5.33
C PHE A 105 0.94 4.56 5.59
N ARG A 106 1.82 4.91 4.68
CA ARG A 106 3.25 4.66 4.76
C ARG A 106 4.02 5.88 4.29
N GLU A 107 4.96 6.33 5.10
CA GLU A 107 6.02 7.20 4.63
C GLU A 107 7.20 6.36 4.13
N GLN A 108 7.86 6.81 3.09
CA GLN A 108 9.10 6.23 2.64
C GLN A 108 10.12 7.35 2.43
N ARG A 109 11.19 7.28 3.20
CA ARG A 109 12.31 8.20 3.11
C ARG A 109 13.55 7.46 2.64
N LEU A 110 14.04 7.84 1.47
CA LEU A 110 15.32 7.43 0.92
C LEU A 110 16.33 8.54 1.19
N THR A 111 17.48 8.19 1.75
CA THR A 111 18.54 9.16 2.05
C THR A 111 19.88 8.57 1.66
N ASP A 112 20.68 9.31 0.92
CA ASP A 112 22.10 9.05 0.72
C ASP A 112 22.93 10.24 1.17
N ALA A 113 24.23 10.27 0.88
CA ALA A 113 25.14 11.33 1.32
C ALA A 113 24.81 12.69 0.68
N SER A 114 24.13 12.74 -0.47
CA SER A 114 23.92 13.93 -1.30
C SER A 114 22.48 14.42 -1.30
N ALA A 115 21.50 13.51 -1.14
CA ALA A 115 20.09 13.80 -1.36
C ALA A 115 19.16 13.01 -0.44
N ALA A 116 17.91 13.48 -0.33
CA ALA A 116 16.82 12.77 0.31
C ALA A 116 15.56 12.83 -0.58
N LEU A 117 14.86 11.71 -0.66
CA LEU A 117 13.57 11.61 -1.34
C LEU A 117 12.53 11.08 -0.37
N ASN A 118 11.49 11.88 -0.14
CA ASN A 118 10.35 11.48 0.66
C ASN A 118 9.16 11.18 -0.24
N THR A 119 8.49 10.05 -0.01
CA THR A 119 7.22 9.70 -0.62
C THR A 119 6.21 9.29 0.45
N TYR A 120 4.95 9.63 0.23
CA TYR A 120 3.84 9.24 1.09
C TYR A 120 2.90 8.35 0.29
N ASP A 121 2.74 7.12 0.73
CA ASP A 121 1.88 6.13 0.11
C ASP A 121 0.63 5.98 0.97
N TRP A 122 -0.54 6.17 0.38
CA TRP A 122 -1.80 5.95 1.05
C TRP A 122 -2.64 4.94 0.26
N GLN A 123 -2.70 3.73 0.78
CA GLN A 123 -3.63 2.70 0.31
C GLN A 123 -4.99 2.97 0.96
N ILE A 124 -5.86 3.69 0.24
CA ILE A 124 -7.17 4.12 0.74
C ILE A 124 -8.04 2.91 1.05
N LEU A 125 -7.99 1.91 0.18
CA LEU A 125 -8.77 0.70 0.30
C LEU A 125 -7.89 -0.52 0.02
N LYS A 126 -7.80 -1.41 1.00
CA LYS A 126 -7.25 -2.75 0.84
C LYS A 126 -8.37 -3.75 1.15
N PHE A 127 -8.55 -4.71 0.29
CA PHE A 127 -9.46 -5.84 0.49
C PHE A 127 -8.66 -7.04 0.97
N ASN A 128 -9.01 -7.58 2.15
CA ASN A 128 -8.35 -8.70 2.79
C ASN A 128 -9.24 -9.95 2.71
N ILE A 129 -8.66 -11.07 2.31
CA ILE A 129 -9.30 -12.38 2.30
C ILE A 129 -8.62 -13.24 3.37
N PRO A 130 -9.21 -13.35 4.58
CA PRO A 130 -8.65 -14.15 5.65
C PRO A 130 -8.96 -15.63 5.42
N ILE A 131 -7.94 -16.42 5.11
CA ILE A 131 -8.00 -17.88 4.98
C ILE A 131 -6.98 -18.43 5.96
N HIS A 132 -7.39 -18.69 7.20
CA HIS A 132 -6.45 -19.13 8.24
C HIS A 132 -5.60 -20.34 7.80
N PRO A 133 -4.26 -20.33 7.94
CA PRO A 133 -3.39 -19.29 8.53
C PRO A 133 -2.92 -18.21 7.54
N LEU A 134 -3.47 -18.19 6.32
CA LEU A 134 -3.12 -17.27 5.24
C LEU A 134 -4.11 -16.09 5.20
N THR A 135 -3.61 -14.89 4.94
CA THR A 135 -4.43 -13.74 4.56
C THR A 135 -3.90 -13.19 3.24
N LEU A 136 -4.71 -13.18 2.21
CA LEU A 136 -4.39 -12.52 0.94
C LEU A 136 -4.98 -11.12 0.94
N TYR A 137 -4.35 -10.18 0.24
CA TYR A 137 -4.89 -8.83 0.10
C TYR A 137 -4.56 -8.20 -1.25
N ALA A 138 -5.46 -7.31 -1.66
CA ALA A 138 -5.25 -6.39 -2.79
C ALA A 138 -5.62 -4.98 -2.34
N GLY A 139 -4.89 -3.98 -2.81
CA GLY A 139 -5.09 -2.59 -2.39
C GLY A 139 -4.95 -1.60 -3.53
N LEU A 140 -5.66 -0.48 -3.39
CA LEU A 140 -5.65 0.66 -4.30
C LEU A 140 -5.40 1.94 -3.48
N GLY A 141 -4.63 2.86 -4.06
CA GLY A 141 -4.28 4.10 -3.38
C GLY A 141 -3.47 5.04 -4.24
N PHE A 142 -2.73 5.91 -3.57
CA PHE A 142 -1.92 6.93 -4.21
C PHE A 142 -0.56 7.04 -3.52
N THR A 143 0.45 7.34 -4.33
CA THR A 143 1.79 7.76 -3.88
C THR A 143 1.96 9.24 -4.17
N ASN A 144 2.27 10.04 -3.16
CA ASN A 144 2.58 11.45 -3.29
C ASN A 144 4.08 11.69 -3.12
N VAL A 145 4.66 12.52 -3.99
CA VAL A 145 6.06 12.98 -3.95
C VAL A 145 6.06 14.49 -3.75
N PRO A 146 6.05 14.99 -2.49
CA PRO A 146 5.74 16.39 -2.18
C PRO A 146 6.70 17.40 -2.82
N ILE A 147 8.00 17.11 -2.81
CA ILE A 147 9.04 18.01 -3.34
C ILE A 147 8.84 18.33 -4.82
N TYR A 148 8.23 17.40 -5.57
CA TYR A 148 7.91 17.57 -6.99
C TYR A 148 6.45 17.87 -7.26
N LYS A 149 5.57 17.90 -6.22
CA LYS A 149 4.11 18.06 -6.32
C LYS A 149 3.48 17.05 -7.28
N LEU A 150 3.99 15.82 -7.26
CA LEU A 150 3.53 14.72 -8.10
C LEU A 150 2.72 13.73 -7.28
N THR A 151 1.61 13.27 -7.83
CA THR A 151 0.77 12.21 -7.25
C THR A 151 0.55 11.15 -8.31
N TYR A 152 0.73 9.90 -7.94
CA TYR A 152 0.62 8.74 -8.79
C TYR A 152 -0.40 7.76 -8.22
N PHE A 153 -1.09 7.05 -9.09
CA PHE A 153 -1.94 5.94 -8.68
C PHE A 153 -1.08 4.74 -8.26
N GLU A 154 -1.46 4.07 -7.16
CA GLU A 154 -0.77 2.90 -6.64
C GLU A 154 -1.75 1.73 -6.48
N TYR A 155 -1.31 0.53 -6.87
CA TYR A 155 -1.97 -0.71 -6.50
C TYR A 155 -1.00 -1.66 -5.79
N SER A 156 -1.55 -2.53 -4.97
CA SER A 156 -0.78 -3.53 -4.24
C SER A 156 -1.46 -4.88 -4.23
N LEU A 157 -0.64 -5.93 -4.18
CA LEU A 157 -1.06 -7.30 -3.95
C LEU A 157 -0.13 -7.92 -2.91
N GLY A 158 -0.63 -8.82 -2.09
CA GLY A 158 0.22 -9.49 -1.12
C GLY A 158 -0.49 -10.55 -0.31
N GLY A 159 0.29 -11.13 0.60
CA GLY A 159 -0.21 -12.13 1.52
C GLY A 159 0.59 -12.17 2.80
N LYS A 160 -0.09 -12.53 3.87
CA LYS A 160 0.45 -12.75 5.22
C LYS A 160 0.22 -14.21 5.59
N LEU A 161 1.25 -14.90 6.03
CA LEU A 161 1.17 -16.29 6.50
C LEU A 161 1.64 -16.38 7.95
N ARG A 162 0.83 -17.02 8.80
CA ARG A 162 1.15 -17.29 10.21
C ARG A 162 1.52 -18.74 10.39
N PHE A 163 2.56 -18.99 11.16
CA PHE A 163 3.02 -20.34 11.43
C PHE A 163 3.66 -20.46 12.85
N LEU A 164 4.01 -21.68 13.24
CA LEU A 164 4.58 -22.00 14.56
C LEU A 164 3.74 -21.44 15.72
N LYS A 165 2.46 -21.85 15.78
CA LYS A 165 1.49 -21.41 16.81
C LYS A 165 1.30 -19.88 16.80
N GLU A 166 1.25 -19.30 15.61
CA GLU A 166 1.06 -17.87 15.36
C GLU A 166 2.18 -16.92 15.83
N LYS A 167 3.30 -17.49 16.31
CA LYS A 167 4.45 -16.67 16.76
C LYS A 167 5.21 -16.02 15.63
N PHE A 168 5.22 -16.65 14.46
CA PHE A 168 5.84 -16.09 13.26
C PHE A 168 4.79 -15.60 12.29
N LEU A 169 5.03 -14.43 11.74
CA LEU A 169 4.30 -13.89 10.59
C LEU A 169 5.28 -13.61 9.47
N THR A 170 5.01 -14.15 8.29
CA THR A 170 5.65 -13.71 7.04
C THR A 170 4.69 -12.88 6.23
N GLU A 171 5.17 -11.80 5.63
CA GLU A 171 4.43 -10.99 4.68
C GLU A 171 5.22 -10.85 3.39
N GLY A 172 4.59 -11.23 2.27
CA GLY A 172 5.06 -10.95 0.92
C GLY A 172 4.14 -9.95 0.24
N SER A 173 4.71 -8.90 -0.38
CA SER A 173 3.91 -7.89 -1.08
C SER A 173 4.57 -7.38 -2.34
N TYR A 174 3.74 -7.04 -3.31
CA TYR A 174 4.06 -6.31 -4.52
C TYR A 174 3.28 -5.00 -4.54
N ARG A 175 3.94 -3.90 -4.92
CA ARG A 175 3.32 -2.60 -5.16
C ARG A 175 3.80 -2.04 -6.48
N SER A 176 2.91 -1.40 -7.21
CA SER A 176 3.21 -0.67 -8.43
C SER A 176 2.57 0.71 -8.38
N THR A 177 3.38 1.70 -8.69
CA THR A 177 2.97 3.11 -8.76
C THR A 177 3.08 3.56 -10.20
N GLU A 178 1.96 3.97 -10.80
CA GLU A 178 1.86 4.22 -12.22
C GLU A 178 1.81 5.71 -12.56
N ILE A 179 2.47 6.07 -13.66
CA ILE A 179 2.45 7.40 -14.26
C ILE A 179 1.33 7.43 -15.30
N SER A 180 0.59 8.54 -15.39
CA SER A 180 -0.59 8.69 -16.26
C SER A 180 -0.38 8.35 -17.76
N ASN A 181 0.86 8.19 -18.22
CA ASN A 181 1.19 7.89 -19.61
C ASN A 181 1.66 6.43 -19.83
N GLY A 182 1.27 5.50 -18.95
CA GLY A 182 1.64 4.09 -19.06
C GLY A 182 3.07 3.75 -18.57
N GLY A 183 3.78 4.73 -18.02
CA GLY A 183 5.05 4.49 -17.33
C GLY A 183 4.85 4.09 -15.87
N ARG A 184 5.90 3.59 -15.23
CA ARG A 184 5.88 3.26 -13.81
C ARG A 184 6.87 4.12 -13.07
N PHE A 185 6.40 4.78 -11.99
CA PHE A 185 7.28 5.50 -11.08
C PHE A 185 8.10 4.53 -10.25
N ARG A 186 7.40 3.58 -9.57
CA ARG A 186 8.03 2.61 -8.67
C ARG A 186 7.33 1.26 -8.74
N GLN A 187 8.13 0.20 -8.77
CA GLN A 187 7.71 -1.16 -8.47
C GLN A 187 8.46 -1.60 -7.21
N GLU A 188 7.76 -2.20 -6.27
CA GLU A 188 8.33 -2.67 -5.01
C GLU A 188 7.92 -4.12 -4.76
N TYR A 189 8.89 -4.95 -4.46
CA TYR A 189 8.70 -6.29 -3.92
C TYR A 189 9.26 -6.29 -2.50
N ARG A 190 8.43 -6.66 -1.54
CA ARG A 190 8.81 -6.71 -0.13
C ARG A 190 8.53 -8.10 0.42
N PHE A 191 9.47 -8.59 1.20
CA PHE A 191 9.31 -9.81 1.98
C PHE A 191 9.80 -9.56 3.39
N THR A 192 9.01 -9.90 4.41
CA THR A 192 9.34 -9.71 5.82
C THR A 192 8.98 -10.93 6.64
N ILE A 193 9.72 -11.14 7.72
CA ILE A 193 9.45 -12.15 8.74
C ILE A 193 9.46 -11.44 10.08
N ASP A 194 8.37 -11.60 10.84
CA ASP A 194 8.20 -11.05 12.17
C ASP A 194 8.17 -12.20 13.20
N TYR A 195 8.74 -11.97 14.36
CA TYR A 195 8.64 -12.89 15.50
C TYR A 195 7.97 -12.20 16.68
N GLU A 196 6.87 -12.76 17.18
CA GLU A 196 6.20 -12.24 18.38
C GLU A 196 7.04 -12.51 19.62
N VAL A 197 7.65 -11.47 20.16
CA VAL A 197 8.46 -11.55 21.39
C VAL A 197 7.57 -11.44 22.62
N THR A 198 6.61 -10.52 22.60
CA THR A 198 5.78 -10.22 23.76
C THR A 198 4.36 -9.82 23.35
N SER A 199 3.43 -10.20 24.22
CA SER A 199 2.02 -9.89 24.07
C SER A 199 1.45 -9.48 25.42
N TYR A 200 0.88 -8.29 25.48
CA TYR A 200 0.25 -7.74 26.69
C TYR A 200 -1.27 -7.70 26.52
N LYS A 201 -1.99 -8.19 27.52
CA LYS A 201 -3.43 -8.02 27.59
C LYS A 201 -3.72 -6.64 28.21
N VAL A 202 -4.29 -5.72 27.42
CA VAL A 202 -4.49 -4.33 27.84
C VAL A 202 -5.78 -4.20 28.66
N LYS A 203 -6.93 -4.55 28.12
CA LYS A 203 -8.26 -4.50 28.78
C LYS A 203 -9.28 -5.22 27.89
N ASN A 204 -10.30 -5.88 28.51
CA ASN A 204 -11.49 -6.40 27.80
C ASN A 204 -11.20 -7.12 26.47
N ASN A 205 -10.31 -8.10 26.45
CA ASN A 205 -9.88 -8.87 25.27
C ASN A 205 -8.98 -8.12 24.25
N THR A 206 -8.59 -6.88 24.53
CA THR A 206 -7.62 -6.18 23.70
C THR A 206 -6.21 -6.65 24.01
N ARG A 207 -5.45 -7.02 22.98
CA ARG A 207 -4.05 -7.45 23.09
C ARG A 207 -3.16 -6.50 22.31
N PHE A 208 -2.00 -6.19 22.89
CA PHE A 208 -0.93 -5.46 22.25
C PHE A 208 0.26 -6.38 22.03
N ARG A 209 0.73 -6.50 20.80
CA ARG A 209 1.88 -7.33 20.41
C ARG A 209 3.03 -6.47 19.94
N ILE A 210 4.25 -6.89 20.26
CA ILE A 210 5.50 -6.33 19.76
C ILE A 210 6.28 -7.43 19.06
N SER A 211 6.69 -7.19 17.83
CA SER A 211 7.39 -8.16 17.01
C SER A 211 8.59 -7.51 16.31
N PRO A 212 9.84 -7.85 16.67
CA PRO A 212 10.97 -7.51 15.80
C PRO A 212 10.78 -8.17 14.44
N MET A 213 11.30 -7.48 13.42
CA MET A 213 11.14 -7.84 12.03
C MET A 213 12.47 -7.77 11.30
N ILE A 214 12.70 -8.73 10.41
CA ILE A 214 13.74 -8.69 9.40
C ILE A 214 13.10 -8.90 8.03
N GLY A 215 13.69 -8.34 7.00
CA GLY A 215 13.13 -8.48 5.66
C GLY A 215 14.05 -8.01 4.56
N PHE A 216 13.50 -8.05 3.37
CA PHE A 216 14.14 -7.64 2.14
C PHE A 216 13.16 -6.81 1.31
N VAL A 217 13.66 -5.75 0.68
CA VAL A 217 12.92 -4.93 -0.28
C VAL A 217 13.74 -4.76 -1.55
N TYR A 218 13.10 -5.06 -2.66
CA TYR A 218 13.56 -4.68 -3.99
C TYR A 218 12.68 -3.59 -4.54
N GLN A 219 13.27 -2.49 -5.00
CA GLN A 219 12.58 -1.39 -5.64
C GLN A 219 13.17 -1.11 -7.01
N LYS A 220 12.28 -0.89 -7.97
CA LYS A 220 12.65 -0.48 -9.33
C LYS A 220 11.96 0.83 -9.68
N TYR A 221 12.73 1.88 -9.88
CA TYR A 221 12.22 3.20 -10.26
C TYR A 221 12.35 3.41 -11.77
N PHE A 222 11.31 3.98 -12.39
CA PHE A 222 11.24 4.31 -13.82
C PHE A 222 11.62 3.16 -14.76
N ASN A 223 11.42 1.92 -14.33
CA ASN A 223 11.85 0.69 -15.03
C ASN A 223 13.37 0.58 -15.30
N ARG A 224 14.19 1.42 -14.66
CA ARG A 224 15.65 1.50 -14.93
C ARG A 224 16.51 1.36 -13.70
N ILE A 225 16.16 2.03 -12.60
CA ILE A 225 16.99 2.15 -11.40
C ILE A 225 16.56 1.08 -10.40
N ASN A 226 17.44 0.13 -10.13
CA ASN A 226 17.19 -0.99 -9.22
C ASN A 226 17.86 -0.72 -7.87
N GLN A 227 17.14 -0.95 -6.78
CA GLN A 227 17.63 -0.82 -5.41
C GLN A 227 17.21 -2.00 -4.55
N TYR A 228 18.11 -2.46 -3.70
CA TYR A 228 17.90 -3.62 -2.83
C TYR A 228 18.22 -3.23 -1.40
N TYR A 229 17.32 -3.54 -0.46
CA TYR A 229 17.51 -3.21 0.94
C TYR A 229 17.32 -4.44 1.79
N ILE A 230 18.21 -4.63 2.77
CA ILE A 230 17.95 -5.51 3.90
C ILE A 230 17.28 -4.65 4.96
N LEU A 231 16.12 -5.07 5.43
CA LEU A 231 15.31 -4.37 6.40
C LEU A 231 15.49 -4.96 7.78
N GLY A 232 15.55 -4.08 8.78
CA GLY A 232 15.33 -4.41 10.19
C GLY A 232 14.30 -3.46 10.77
N GLY A 233 13.51 -3.93 11.73
CA GLY A 233 12.50 -3.07 12.32
C GLY A 233 11.69 -3.71 13.43
N VAL A 234 10.62 -3.02 13.81
CA VAL A 234 9.68 -3.48 14.83
C VAL A 234 8.26 -3.21 14.36
N ASN A 235 7.41 -4.22 14.54
CA ASN A 235 5.99 -4.14 14.31
C ASN A 235 5.23 -4.13 15.64
N PHE A 236 4.18 -3.31 15.68
CA PHE A 236 3.24 -3.20 16.79
C PHE A 236 1.84 -3.54 16.30
N ARG A 237 1.09 -4.33 17.06
CA ARG A 237 -0.30 -4.67 16.74
C ARG A 237 -1.17 -4.56 17.96
N LEU A 238 -2.30 -3.88 17.79
CA LEU A 238 -3.38 -3.77 18.77
C LEU A 238 -4.64 -4.43 18.17
N PHE A 239 -5.24 -5.40 18.85
CA PHE A 239 -6.45 -6.13 18.38
C PHE A 239 -7.27 -6.70 19.54
#